data_e6ef3b3d220faa2efd58002cecc0b882
#
_entry.id   e6ef3b3d220faa2efd58002cecc0b882
#
_cell.length_a   1.000
_cell.length_b   1.000
_cell.length_c   1.000
_cell.angle_alpha   90.00
_cell.angle_beta   90.00
_cell.angle_gamma   90.00
#
_symmetry.space_group_name_H-M   'P 1'
#
loop_
_entity.id
_entity.type
_entity.pdbx_description
1 polymer ?
#
loop_
_entity_poly.entity_id
_entity_poly.type
_entity_poly.pdbx_seq_one_letter_code
_entity_poly.pdbx_strand_id
1 'polypeptide(L)'
;MNGNNENTQNLDAIGLLLLLWNRRMRIVVNCVIAFVLAVVIAFSIPKKYTSTVVMAPEISTGGGLMGSLGEIASMAGMSLGDMSSGGDALYPELYPQIVSSTPFLMDVLSTEVVTEAGDSITVYDYLSKHTKTPWWTKIYSVPVAFIKSTFFAEELGSAALAPTDTYTMKLSKQQFSTLSKLEKSISINVDKGNYLVTINVSMQDKAIAAAVANIVADKVKEYIVDYRSAKARNDLLYSEKLYEEFKVKYIDAQKVYADYANLHQNVINKKYQVELDRLHNEMDLAFSIYSQMAQTLEMARAKVQEDTPVCVIIEPAYIQIKASSPRKVMMAALYVFLAFFGTSAWIIIKDRIIKN
;
A
#
# COMPACT_ATOMS: atom_id res chain seq x y z
N MET A 1 49.21 50.95 -25.44
CA MET A 1 49.50 49.75 -24.67
C MET A 1 48.56 49.78 -23.47
N ASN A 2 47.40 49.18 -23.59
CA ASN A 2 46.37 49.18 -22.59
C ASN A 2 46.49 47.88 -21.78
N GLY A 3 46.87 48.04 -20.52
CA GLY A 3 46.77 46.94 -19.56
C GLY A 3 45.36 46.89 -19.00
N ASN A 4 44.55 45.88 -19.40
CA ASN A 4 43.28 45.54 -18.80
C ASN A 4 43.55 45.02 -17.39
N ASN A 5 43.26 45.84 -16.40
CA ASN A 5 43.04 45.36 -15.04
C ASN A 5 41.69 44.61 -14.98
N GLU A 6 41.71 43.33 -15.26
CA GLU A 6 40.69 42.42 -14.84
C GLU A 6 40.76 42.29 -13.30
N ASN A 7 39.99 43.11 -12.61
CA ASN A 7 39.66 42.90 -11.20
C ASN A 7 38.84 41.63 -11.08
N THR A 8 39.47 40.46 -11.19
CA THR A 8 38.96 39.21 -10.63
C THR A 8 38.96 39.39 -9.13
N GLN A 9 37.78 39.77 -8.59
CA GLN A 9 37.54 39.72 -7.16
C GLN A 9 37.62 38.26 -6.72
N ASN A 10 38.85 37.78 -6.51
CA ASN A 10 39.09 36.55 -5.79
C ASN A 10 38.38 36.70 -4.43
N LEU A 11 37.38 35.85 -4.18
CA LEU A 11 36.77 35.69 -2.89
C LEU A 11 37.87 35.25 -1.94
N ASP A 12 38.58 36.21 -1.32
CA ASP A 12 39.54 35.90 -0.28
C ASP A 12 38.78 35.22 0.86
N ALA A 13 38.80 33.89 0.86
CA ALA A 13 38.17 33.08 1.93
C ALA A 13 38.66 33.54 3.31
N ILE A 14 39.90 34.02 3.37
CA ILE A 14 40.51 34.59 4.58
C ILE A 14 39.85 35.93 4.94
N GLY A 15 39.56 36.80 3.98
CA GLY A 15 38.84 38.05 4.21
C GLY A 15 37.42 37.84 4.73
N LEU A 16 36.70 36.85 4.20
CA LEU A 16 35.36 36.45 4.69
C LEU A 16 35.41 35.90 6.12
N LEU A 17 36.41 35.08 6.44
CA LEU A 17 36.60 34.57 7.80
C LEU A 17 36.91 35.68 8.81
N LEU A 18 37.77 36.64 8.47
CA LEU A 18 38.09 37.78 9.30
C LEU A 18 36.85 38.69 9.52
N LEU A 19 36.03 38.89 8.51
CA LEU A 19 34.79 39.67 8.59
C LEU A 19 33.78 39.01 9.53
N LEU A 20 33.60 37.68 9.43
CA LEU A 20 32.75 36.89 10.36
C LEU A 20 33.31 36.93 11.78
N TRP A 21 34.63 36.84 11.96
CA TRP A 21 35.28 36.88 13.25
C TRP A 21 35.11 38.24 13.95
N ASN A 22 35.18 39.35 13.23
CA ASN A 22 35.00 40.70 13.77
C ASN A 22 33.54 40.97 14.22
N ARG A 23 32.57 40.22 13.63
CA ARG A 23 31.13 40.32 13.98
C ARG A 23 30.61 39.11 14.76
N ARG A 24 31.51 38.29 15.35
CA ARG A 24 31.18 37.06 16.10
C ARG A 24 30.07 37.21 17.14
N MET A 25 30.06 38.35 17.85
CA MET A 25 29.03 38.59 18.90
C MET A 25 27.60 38.61 18.34
N ARG A 26 27.39 39.15 17.12
CA ARG A 26 26.08 39.13 16.46
C ARG A 26 25.65 37.73 16.07
N ILE A 27 26.60 36.93 15.55
CA ILE A 27 26.34 35.54 15.17
C ILE A 27 25.97 34.73 16.41
N VAL A 28 26.73 34.86 17.49
CA VAL A 28 26.47 34.16 18.76
C VAL A 28 25.11 34.53 19.34
N VAL A 29 24.77 35.81 19.40
CA VAL A 29 23.47 36.28 19.91
C VAL A 29 22.31 35.72 19.08
N ASN A 30 22.41 35.76 17.74
CA ASN A 30 21.37 35.19 16.86
C ASN A 30 21.26 33.68 16.99
N CYS A 31 22.38 32.96 17.14
CA CYS A 31 22.36 31.52 17.40
C CYS A 31 21.73 31.17 18.75
N VAL A 32 21.98 31.96 19.79
CA VAL A 32 21.33 31.78 21.10
C VAL A 32 19.82 32.02 21.01
N ILE A 33 19.41 33.10 20.35
CA ILE A 33 17.97 33.39 20.14
C ILE A 33 17.31 32.24 19.35
N ALA A 34 17.95 31.77 18.26
CA ALA A 34 17.46 30.66 17.47
C ALA A 34 17.37 29.36 18.28
N PHE A 35 18.35 29.10 19.16
CA PHE A 35 18.33 27.94 20.05
C PHE A 35 17.15 28.01 21.03
N VAL A 36 16.91 29.16 21.68
CA VAL A 36 15.77 29.33 22.58
C VAL A 36 14.46 29.13 21.85
N LEU A 37 14.29 29.72 20.67
CA LEU A 37 13.10 29.53 19.84
C LEU A 37 12.93 28.05 19.43
N ALA A 38 14.00 27.39 19.04
CA ALA A 38 13.97 25.97 18.69
C ALA A 38 13.54 25.08 19.85
N VAL A 39 14.01 25.37 21.06
CA VAL A 39 13.60 24.66 22.28
C VAL A 39 12.11 24.89 22.57
N VAL A 40 11.61 26.11 22.49
CA VAL A 40 10.18 26.42 22.68
C VAL A 40 9.33 25.67 21.67
N ILE A 41 9.70 25.68 20.38
CA ILE A 41 8.99 24.95 19.32
C ILE A 41 9.06 23.44 19.57
N ALA A 42 10.22 22.88 19.90
CA ALA A 42 10.41 21.44 20.12
C ALA A 42 9.59 20.91 21.31
N PHE A 43 9.39 21.72 22.35
CA PHE A 43 8.56 21.36 23.49
C PHE A 43 7.06 21.57 23.23
N SER A 44 6.71 22.41 22.28
CA SER A 44 5.30 22.64 21.87
C SER A 44 4.72 21.50 21.04
N ILE A 45 5.55 20.69 20.35
CA ILE A 45 5.09 19.58 19.54
C ILE A 45 4.74 18.39 20.44
N PRO A 46 3.52 17.82 20.34
CA PRO A 46 3.13 16.66 21.14
C PRO A 46 4.01 15.45 20.80
N LYS A 47 4.31 14.66 21.82
CA LYS A 47 5.04 13.40 21.65
C LYS A 47 4.22 12.43 20.80
N LYS A 48 4.89 11.64 19.95
CA LYS A 48 4.31 10.52 19.21
C LYS A 48 5.08 9.25 19.53
N TYR A 49 4.35 8.16 19.63
CA TYR A 49 4.88 6.82 19.86
C TYR A 49 4.60 6.00 18.59
N THR A 50 5.60 5.27 18.12
CA THR A 50 5.47 4.43 16.94
C THR A 50 5.55 2.98 17.36
N SER A 51 4.48 2.22 17.16
CA SER A 51 4.46 0.77 17.33
C SER A 51 4.59 0.10 15.98
N THR A 52 5.30 -1.02 15.96
CA THR A 52 5.65 -1.76 14.73
C THR A 52 5.12 -3.18 14.83
N VAL A 53 4.50 -3.65 13.76
CA VAL A 53 4.17 -5.06 13.54
C VAL A 53 4.97 -5.55 12.35
N VAL A 54 5.53 -6.76 12.47
CA VAL A 54 6.21 -7.42 11.37
C VAL A 54 5.44 -8.68 10.99
N MET A 55 5.07 -8.77 9.71
CA MET A 55 4.32 -9.88 9.14
C MET A 55 5.13 -10.54 8.02
N ALA A 56 5.11 -11.87 7.97
CA ALA A 56 5.60 -12.63 6.82
C ALA A 56 4.39 -13.11 6.00
N PRO A 57 4.21 -12.64 4.77
CA PRO A 57 3.24 -13.22 3.87
C PRO A 57 3.72 -14.61 3.44
N GLU A 58 2.81 -15.56 3.34
CA GLU A 58 3.10 -16.84 2.72
C GLU A 58 3.11 -16.66 1.21
N ILE A 59 4.31 -16.64 0.66
CA ILE A 59 4.50 -16.63 -0.78
C ILE A 59 4.39 -18.07 -1.26
N SER A 60 3.26 -18.43 -1.83
CA SER A 60 3.11 -19.69 -2.54
C SER A 60 4.04 -19.66 -3.76
N THR A 61 5.30 -20.00 -3.53
CA THR A 61 6.21 -20.36 -4.61
C THR A 61 5.63 -21.65 -5.20
N GLY A 62 5.12 -21.60 -6.44
CA GLY A 62 4.36 -22.63 -7.15
C GLY A 62 4.87 -24.09 -7.11
N GLY A 63 5.34 -24.54 -5.95
CA GLY A 63 5.85 -25.88 -5.65
C GLY A 63 4.80 -26.87 -5.12
N GLY A 64 3.52 -26.47 -5.05
CA GLY A 64 2.44 -27.40 -4.76
C GLY A 64 2.16 -28.33 -5.96
N LEU A 65 1.11 -29.13 -5.86
CA LEU A 65 0.64 -30.08 -6.88
C LEU A 65 0.60 -29.48 -8.32
N MET A 66 0.41 -28.16 -8.43
CA MET A 66 0.43 -27.38 -9.67
C MET A 66 1.84 -27.28 -10.30
N GLY A 67 2.90 -27.20 -9.50
CA GLY A 67 4.30 -27.18 -9.98
C GLY A 67 4.68 -28.50 -10.63
N SER A 68 4.29 -29.63 -10.03
CA SER A 68 4.55 -30.97 -10.57
C SER A 68 3.71 -31.25 -11.84
N LEU A 69 2.50 -30.72 -11.93
CA LEU A 69 1.68 -30.81 -13.14
C LEU A 69 2.20 -29.92 -14.27
N GLY A 70 2.76 -28.76 -13.97
CA GLY A 70 3.44 -27.89 -14.94
C GLY A 70 4.68 -28.56 -15.54
N GLU A 71 5.47 -29.28 -14.74
CA GLU A 71 6.60 -30.10 -15.22
C GLU A 71 6.13 -31.25 -16.11
N ILE A 72 5.09 -31.96 -15.74
CA ILE A 72 4.52 -33.06 -16.56
C ILE A 72 3.92 -32.50 -17.88
N ALA A 73 3.24 -31.38 -17.83
CA ALA A 73 2.67 -30.75 -19.04
C ALA A 73 3.76 -30.20 -19.98
N SER A 74 4.87 -29.68 -19.43
CA SER A 74 6.01 -29.26 -20.24
C SER A 74 6.73 -30.45 -20.90
N MET A 75 6.80 -31.59 -20.22
CA MET A 75 7.30 -32.85 -20.83
C MET A 75 6.36 -33.39 -21.92
N ALA A 76 5.07 -33.13 -21.84
CA ALA A 76 4.09 -33.48 -22.87
C ALA A 76 4.04 -32.49 -24.04
N GLY A 77 4.91 -31.47 -24.07
CA GLY A 77 4.97 -30.46 -25.13
C GLY A 77 3.82 -29.45 -25.09
N MET A 78 3.02 -29.44 -24.05
CA MET A 78 1.95 -28.47 -23.86
C MET A 78 2.49 -27.29 -23.05
N SER A 79 2.72 -26.17 -23.71
CA SER A 79 3.08 -24.90 -23.08
C SER A 79 1.88 -24.36 -22.29
N LEU A 80 1.74 -24.76 -21.02
CA LEU A 80 0.85 -24.14 -20.05
C LEU A 80 1.45 -22.83 -19.49
N GLY A 81 2.35 -22.20 -20.27
CA GLY A 81 3.19 -21.08 -19.82
C GLY A 81 2.45 -19.85 -19.33
N ASP A 82 1.16 -19.69 -19.65
CA ASP A 82 0.37 -18.55 -19.16
C ASP A 82 -0.64 -18.91 -18.05
N MET A 83 -0.97 -20.18 -17.86
CA MET A 83 -1.87 -20.59 -16.77
C MET A 83 -1.16 -20.82 -15.43
N SER A 84 0.14 -21.07 -15.42
CA SER A 84 0.92 -21.27 -14.18
C SER A 84 1.45 -19.97 -13.59
N SER A 85 1.49 -18.87 -14.33
CA SER A 85 1.93 -17.56 -13.86
C SER A 85 0.80 -16.73 -13.24
N GLY A 86 -0.41 -17.20 -13.21
CA GLY A 86 -1.52 -16.64 -12.47
C GLY A 86 -1.32 -16.84 -10.97
N GLY A 87 -0.31 -16.18 -10.41
CA GLY A 87 -0.08 -16.20 -8.97
C GLY A 87 -1.33 -15.79 -8.22
N ASP A 88 -1.87 -16.74 -7.46
CA ASP A 88 -3.04 -16.56 -6.60
C ASP A 88 -2.75 -15.63 -5.40
N ALA A 89 -1.51 -15.17 -5.32
CA ALA A 89 -1.04 -14.30 -4.27
C ALA A 89 -1.32 -12.85 -4.63
N LEU A 90 -2.06 -12.19 -3.78
CA LEU A 90 -2.00 -10.74 -3.70
C LEU A 90 -0.56 -10.39 -3.36
N TYR A 91 0.18 -9.84 -4.32
CA TYR A 91 1.59 -9.51 -4.14
C TYR A 91 1.74 -8.55 -2.95
N PRO A 92 2.70 -8.80 -2.03
CA PRO A 92 2.90 -7.95 -0.85
C PRO A 92 3.11 -6.47 -1.18
N GLU A 93 3.60 -6.16 -2.39
CA GLU A 93 3.76 -4.78 -2.87
C GLU A 93 2.44 -4.00 -2.98
N LEU A 94 1.30 -4.70 -3.02
CA LEU A 94 -0.03 -4.07 -3.05
C LEU A 94 -0.57 -3.74 -1.64
N TYR A 95 0.01 -4.29 -0.57
CA TYR A 95 -0.47 -4.06 0.80
C TYR A 95 -0.50 -2.59 1.21
N PRO A 96 0.50 -1.74 0.86
CA PRO A 96 0.42 -0.31 1.13
C PRO A 96 -0.78 0.36 0.47
N GLN A 97 -1.16 -0.08 -0.74
CA GLN A 97 -2.32 0.46 -1.46
C GLN A 97 -3.65 0.03 -0.85
N ILE A 98 -3.73 -1.21 -0.36
CA ILE A 98 -4.90 -1.73 0.34
C ILE A 98 -5.15 -0.91 1.60
N VAL A 99 -4.11 -0.72 2.42
CA VAL A 99 -4.22 0.00 3.69
C VAL A 99 -4.49 1.50 3.51
N SER A 100 -4.03 2.11 2.41
CA SER A 100 -4.35 3.50 2.09
C SER A 100 -5.74 3.67 1.45
N SER A 101 -6.44 2.57 1.13
CA SER A 101 -7.77 2.65 0.55
C SER A 101 -8.81 3.19 1.54
N THR A 102 -9.73 4.01 1.04
CA THR A 102 -10.79 4.62 1.87
C THR A 102 -11.64 3.58 2.62
N PRO A 103 -12.10 2.47 2.00
CA PRO A 103 -12.89 1.46 2.72
C PRO A 103 -12.12 0.83 3.88
N PHE A 104 -10.85 0.48 3.69
CA PHE A 104 -10.00 -0.10 4.73
C PHE A 104 -9.80 0.87 5.90
N LEU A 105 -9.46 2.14 5.61
CA LEU A 105 -9.27 3.15 6.64
C LEU A 105 -10.55 3.45 7.41
N MET A 106 -11.72 3.43 6.75
CA MET A 106 -13.01 3.61 7.42
C MET A 106 -13.33 2.45 8.37
N ASP A 107 -12.99 1.25 7.98
CA ASP A 107 -13.15 0.07 8.82
C ASP A 107 -12.25 0.14 10.06
N VAL A 108 -10.99 0.52 9.91
CA VAL A 108 -10.07 0.77 11.04
C VAL A 108 -10.59 1.91 11.94
N LEU A 109 -11.16 2.99 11.39
CA LEU A 109 -11.72 4.11 12.15
C LEU A 109 -12.91 3.70 13.02
N SER A 110 -13.69 2.71 12.60
CA SER A 110 -14.87 2.21 13.33
C SER A 110 -14.51 1.31 14.51
N THR A 111 -13.27 0.83 14.59
CA THR A 111 -12.83 -0.12 15.61
C THR A 111 -12.65 0.56 16.97
N GLU A 112 -13.03 -0.12 18.04
CA GLU A 112 -12.81 0.34 19.41
C GLU A 112 -11.41 0.01 19.91
N VAL A 113 -10.81 0.94 20.63
CA VAL A 113 -9.49 0.82 21.25
C VAL A 113 -9.53 1.31 22.70
N VAL A 114 -8.69 0.73 23.53
CA VAL A 114 -8.59 1.13 24.94
C VAL A 114 -7.41 2.10 25.09
N THR A 115 -7.68 3.25 25.68
CA THR A 115 -6.67 4.27 25.99
C THR A 115 -5.76 3.81 27.15
N GLU A 116 -4.64 4.49 27.36
CA GLU A 116 -3.78 4.28 28.54
C GLU A 116 -4.56 4.52 29.86
N ALA A 117 -5.58 5.37 29.85
CA ALA A 117 -6.45 5.65 30.99
C ALA A 117 -7.48 4.54 31.28
N GLY A 118 -7.65 3.56 30.38
CA GLY A 118 -8.63 2.45 30.50
C GLY A 118 -9.98 2.73 29.84
N ASP A 119 -10.16 3.88 29.21
CA ASP A 119 -11.39 4.22 28.50
C ASP A 119 -11.45 3.54 27.13
N SER A 120 -12.59 2.93 26.79
CA SER A 120 -12.86 2.40 25.45
C SER A 120 -13.44 3.50 24.57
N ILE A 121 -12.75 3.80 23.48
CA ILE A 121 -13.16 4.81 22.51
C ILE A 121 -12.90 4.30 21.08
N THR A 122 -13.65 4.79 20.09
CA THR A 122 -13.34 4.48 18.70
C THR A 122 -12.08 5.21 18.22
N VAL A 123 -11.36 4.61 17.27
CA VAL A 123 -10.20 5.26 16.63
C VAL A 123 -10.61 6.61 16.01
N TYR A 124 -11.85 6.70 15.49
CA TYR A 124 -12.41 7.95 14.98
C TYR A 124 -12.51 9.03 16.05
N ASP A 125 -13.10 8.70 17.20
CA ASP A 125 -13.27 9.66 18.31
C ASP A 125 -11.90 10.11 18.86
N TYR A 126 -10.97 9.18 18.98
CA TYR A 126 -9.61 9.53 19.39
C TYR A 126 -8.95 10.54 18.42
N LEU A 127 -8.95 10.27 17.11
CA LEU A 127 -8.31 11.13 16.13
C LEU A 127 -9.02 12.47 15.92
N SER A 128 -10.35 12.51 16.14
CA SER A 128 -11.14 13.74 15.97
C SER A 128 -11.08 14.66 17.19
N LYS A 129 -11.13 14.10 18.43
CA LYS A 129 -11.34 14.87 19.67
C LYS A 129 -10.12 14.89 20.59
N HIS A 130 -9.34 13.79 20.63
CA HIS A 130 -8.27 13.61 21.65
C HIS A 130 -6.86 13.91 21.13
N THR A 131 -6.67 14.21 19.82
CA THR A 131 -5.36 14.57 19.28
C THR A 131 -5.02 16.03 19.52
N LYS A 132 -3.89 16.26 20.22
CA LYS A 132 -3.37 17.61 20.47
C LYS A 132 -2.61 18.13 19.26
N THR A 133 -2.90 19.36 18.83
CA THR A 133 -2.13 20.07 17.80
C THR A 133 -1.30 21.18 18.43
N PRO A 134 -0.08 21.46 17.95
CA PRO A 134 0.73 22.57 18.45
C PRO A 134 -0.04 23.90 18.34
N TRP A 135 0.04 24.75 19.36
CA TRP A 135 -0.68 26.03 19.43
C TRP A 135 -0.33 26.99 18.28
N TRP A 136 0.90 26.92 17.79
CA TRP A 136 1.38 27.78 16.71
C TRP A 136 0.81 27.39 15.32
N THR A 137 0.29 26.16 15.16
CA THR A 137 -0.39 25.78 13.91
C THR A 137 -1.63 26.62 13.63
N LYS A 138 -2.30 27.08 14.70
CA LYS A 138 -3.44 28.00 14.58
C LYS A 138 -3.02 29.38 14.04
N ILE A 139 -1.79 29.83 14.37
CA ILE A 139 -1.26 31.13 13.91
C ILE A 139 -0.99 31.11 12.39
N TYR A 140 -0.50 30.01 11.86
CA TYR A 140 -0.26 29.86 10.42
C TYR A 140 -1.52 29.52 9.62
N SER A 141 -2.51 28.89 10.26
CA SER A 141 -3.74 28.51 9.56
C SER A 141 -4.58 29.74 9.14
N VAL A 142 -4.53 30.85 9.90
CA VAL A 142 -5.28 32.06 9.60
C VAL A 142 -4.78 32.78 8.33
N PRO A 143 -3.49 33.10 8.17
CA PRO A 143 -3.02 33.74 6.95
C PRO A 143 -3.06 32.82 5.74
N VAL A 144 -2.78 31.51 5.91
CA VAL A 144 -2.88 30.51 4.80
C VAL A 144 -4.33 30.31 4.37
N ALA A 145 -5.29 30.30 5.30
CA ALA A 145 -6.71 30.26 4.96
C ALA A 145 -7.15 31.53 4.21
N PHE A 146 -6.64 32.69 4.61
CA PHE A 146 -6.94 33.98 3.95
C PHE A 146 -6.35 34.03 2.52
N ILE A 147 -5.08 33.60 2.34
CA ILE A 147 -4.44 33.50 1.03
C ILE A 147 -5.17 32.47 0.15
N LYS A 148 -5.56 31.35 0.72
CA LYS A 148 -6.29 30.28 -0.01
C LYS A 148 -7.69 30.71 -0.42
N SER A 149 -8.38 31.49 0.42
CA SER A 149 -9.70 32.03 0.08
C SER A 149 -9.63 33.17 -0.93
N THR A 150 -8.52 33.93 -1.01
CA THR A 150 -8.38 35.10 -1.88
C THR A 150 -7.78 34.73 -3.25
N PHE A 151 -6.86 33.76 -3.30
CA PHE A 151 -6.17 33.37 -4.53
C PHE A 151 -6.59 32.02 -5.11
N PHE A 152 -7.20 31.15 -4.32
CA PHE A 152 -7.72 29.85 -4.72
C PHE A 152 -9.17 29.68 -4.25
N ALA A 153 -10.02 30.67 -4.56
CA ALA A 153 -11.46 30.50 -4.54
C ALA A 153 -11.84 29.59 -5.72
N GLU A 154 -11.40 28.34 -5.67
CA GLU A 154 -11.98 27.30 -6.48
C GLU A 154 -13.36 27.04 -5.92
N GLU A 155 -14.36 27.42 -6.69
CA GLU A 155 -15.77 27.14 -6.46
C GLU A 155 -15.92 25.65 -6.12
N LEU A 156 -15.93 25.30 -4.83
CA LEU A 156 -16.68 24.14 -4.40
C LEU A 156 -18.16 24.50 -4.54
N GLY A 157 -18.57 24.63 -5.81
CA GLY A 157 -19.97 24.65 -6.18
C GLY A 157 -20.60 23.44 -5.52
N SER A 158 -21.61 23.68 -4.70
CA SER A 158 -22.66 22.73 -4.38
C SER A 158 -23.34 22.33 -5.70
N ALA A 159 -22.63 21.56 -6.51
CA ALA A 159 -23.28 20.74 -7.51
C ALA A 159 -24.01 19.66 -6.69
N ALA A 160 -25.30 19.90 -6.52
CA ALA A 160 -26.25 18.86 -6.20
C ALA A 160 -26.12 17.79 -7.30
N LEU A 161 -25.17 16.87 -7.16
CA LEU A 161 -25.10 15.70 -7.99
C LEU A 161 -26.30 14.85 -7.65
N ALA A 162 -27.16 14.68 -8.65
CA ALA A 162 -28.26 13.74 -8.63
C ALA A 162 -27.79 12.37 -8.14
N PRO A 163 -28.64 11.60 -7.46
CA PRO A 163 -28.29 10.26 -6.98
C PRO A 163 -28.24 9.30 -8.18
N THR A 164 -27.10 9.21 -8.81
CA THR A 164 -26.84 8.22 -9.85
C THR A 164 -25.50 7.63 -9.51
N ASP A 165 -25.51 6.50 -8.85
CA ASP A 165 -24.50 5.47 -8.74
C ASP A 165 -24.29 4.98 -7.31
N THR A 166 -24.54 3.69 -7.14
CA THR A 166 -24.45 2.87 -5.93
C THR A 166 -23.02 2.82 -5.33
N TYR A 167 -22.04 3.45 -5.97
CA TYR A 167 -20.62 3.38 -5.59
C TYR A 167 -20.01 4.68 -5.05
N THR A 168 -20.75 5.77 -4.93
CA THR A 168 -20.20 7.05 -4.44
C THR A 168 -20.36 7.17 -2.92
N MET A 169 -19.26 6.96 -2.18
CA MET A 169 -19.19 7.27 -0.75
C MET A 169 -19.14 8.78 -0.53
N LYS A 170 -20.17 9.36 0.11
CA LYS A 170 -20.16 10.78 0.51
C LYS A 170 -19.53 10.91 1.90
N LEU A 171 -18.30 11.39 1.97
CA LEU A 171 -17.63 11.68 3.24
C LEU A 171 -17.89 13.14 3.66
N SER A 172 -18.18 13.32 4.96
CA SER A 172 -18.18 14.66 5.57
C SER A 172 -16.75 15.23 5.61
N LYS A 173 -16.60 16.57 5.59
CA LYS A 173 -15.28 17.23 5.76
C LYS A 173 -14.53 16.75 7.00
N GLN A 174 -15.26 16.49 8.10
CA GLN A 174 -14.67 15.99 9.34
C GLN A 174 -14.18 14.54 9.18
N GLN A 175 -14.99 13.68 8.55
CA GLN A 175 -14.59 12.30 8.24
C GLN A 175 -13.36 12.27 7.34
N PHE A 176 -13.34 13.06 6.27
CA PHE A 176 -12.18 13.15 5.37
C PHE A 176 -10.92 13.63 6.10
N SER A 177 -11.03 14.64 6.97
CA SER A 177 -9.88 15.12 7.74
C SER A 177 -9.34 14.07 8.72
N THR A 178 -10.24 13.29 9.34
CA THR A 178 -9.88 12.23 10.29
C THR A 178 -9.25 11.04 9.57
N LEU A 179 -9.80 10.67 8.40
CA LEU A 179 -9.26 9.65 7.52
C LEU A 179 -7.84 9.99 7.07
N SER A 180 -7.61 11.23 6.61
CA SER A 180 -6.27 11.70 6.21
C SER A 180 -5.28 11.75 7.38
N LYS A 181 -5.75 11.97 8.62
CA LYS A 181 -4.89 11.86 9.81
C LYS A 181 -4.50 10.41 10.09
N LEU A 182 -5.43 9.47 9.96
CA LEU A 182 -5.15 8.04 10.11
C LEU A 182 -4.16 7.56 9.05
N GLU A 183 -4.41 7.85 7.79
CA GLU A 183 -3.54 7.52 6.66
C GLU A 183 -2.10 7.97 6.90
N LYS A 184 -1.91 9.23 7.33
CA LYS A 184 -0.58 9.78 7.66
C LYS A 184 0.05 9.18 8.91
N SER A 185 -0.72 8.51 9.75
CA SER A 185 -0.26 7.86 10.98
C SER A 185 0.21 6.43 10.73
N ILE A 186 -0.21 5.81 9.63
CA ILE A 186 0.14 4.46 9.23
C ILE A 186 1.20 4.52 8.13
N SER A 187 2.24 3.74 8.25
CA SER A 187 3.26 3.56 7.21
C SER A 187 3.57 2.08 7.06
N ILE A 188 3.43 1.57 5.84
CA ILE A 188 3.73 0.19 5.51
C ILE A 188 4.94 0.17 4.61
N ASN A 189 5.89 -0.67 4.95
CA ASN A 189 7.08 -0.93 4.16
C ASN A 189 7.18 -2.42 3.87
N VAL A 190 7.43 -2.76 2.62
CA VAL A 190 7.64 -4.13 2.16
C VAL A 190 9.10 -4.27 1.75
N ASP A 191 9.80 -5.17 2.39
CA ASP A 191 11.18 -5.48 2.04
C ASP A 191 11.19 -6.34 0.76
N LYS A 192 11.88 -5.86 -0.27
CA LYS A 192 11.95 -6.55 -1.57
C LYS A 192 12.83 -7.81 -1.54
N GLY A 193 13.68 -7.98 -0.52
CA GLY A 193 14.59 -9.12 -0.43
C GLY A 193 13.94 -10.36 0.18
N ASN A 194 13.15 -10.16 1.24
CA ASN A 194 12.53 -11.23 2.02
C ASN A 194 11.00 -11.13 2.10
N TYR A 195 10.41 -10.12 1.42
CA TYR A 195 8.98 -9.83 1.38
C TYR A 195 8.33 -9.60 2.76
N LEU A 196 9.14 -9.34 3.80
CA LEU A 196 8.59 -8.98 5.10
C LEU A 196 7.84 -7.66 5.02
N VAL A 197 6.65 -7.66 5.60
CA VAL A 197 5.77 -6.49 5.67
C VAL A 197 5.90 -5.88 7.06
N THR A 198 6.38 -4.65 7.11
CA THR A 198 6.53 -3.88 8.34
C THR A 198 5.47 -2.79 8.39
N ILE A 199 4.55 -2.88 9.35
CA ILE A 199 3.49 -1.90 9.59
C ILE A 199 3.92 -1.03 10.77
N ASN A 200 4.04 0.28 10.56
CA ASN A 200 4.37 1.26 11.59
C ASN A 200 3.17 2.18 11.81
N VAL A 201 2.71 2.28 13.04
CA VAL A 201 1.63 3.18 13.44
C VAL A 201 2.13 4.18 14.46
N SER A 202 1.97 5.49 14.17
CA SER A 202 2.47 6.60 14.98
C SER A 202 1.31 7.39 15.56
N MET A 203 1.06 7.26 16.88
CA MET A 203 -0.01 7.97 17.63
C MET A 203 0.55 8.75 18.81
N GLN A 204 -0.28 9.63 19.42
CA GLN A 204 0.11 10.40 20.61
C GLN A 204 -0.02 9.58 21.89
N ASP A 205 -0.91 8.59 21.91
CA ASP A 205 -1.06 7.62 23.00
C ASP A 205 -0.31 6.33 22.61
N LYS A 206 0.49 5.80 23.53
CA LYS A 206 1.31 4.62 23.30
C LYS A 206 0.49 3.32 23.26
N ALA A 207 -0.60 3.23 24.05
CA ALA A 207 -1.47 2.08 24.07
C ALA A 207 -2.29 2.00 22.76
N ILE A 208 -2.82 3.13 22.31
CA ILE A 208 -3.57 3.23 21.05
C ILE A 208 -2.65 2.95 19.87
N ALA A 209 -1.38 3.42 19.89
CA ALA A 209 -0.42 3.11 18.82
C ALA A 209 -0.22 1.61 18.63
N ALA A 210 -0.07 0.86 19.75
CA ALA A 210 0.09 -0.58 19.71
C ALA A 210 -1.22 -1.30 19.29
N ALA A 211 -2.35 -0.89 19.86
CA ALA A 211 -3.66 -1.46 19.52
C ALA A 211 -3.99 -1.29 18.03
N VAL A 212 -3.87 -0.05 17.51
CA VAL A 212 -4.15 0.22 16.10
C VAL A 212 -3.16 -0.51 15.16
N ALA A 213 -1.89 -0.66 15.55
CA ALA A 213 -0.93 -1.42 14.74
C ALA A 213 -1.34 -2.90 14.61
N ASN A 214 -1.75 -3.54 15.71
CA ASN A 214 -2.26 -4.90 15.68
C ASN A 214 -3.58 -5.01 14.90
N ILE A 215 -4.53 -4.07 15.11
CA ILE A 215 -5.79 -4.01 14.36
C ILE A 215 -5.54 -3.90 12.85
N VAL A 216 -4.63 -3.03 12.43
CA VAL A 216 -4.28 -2.89 11.01
C VAL A 216 -3.69 -4.18 10.46
N ALA A 217 -2.81 -4.86 11.22
CA ALA A 217 -2.25 -6.14 10.82
C ALA A 217 -3.31 -7.24 10.68
N ASP A 218 -4.21 -7.35 11.66
CA ASP A 218 -5.31 -8.33 11.63
C ASP A 218 -6.27 -8.06 10.47
N LYS A 219 -6.65 -6.79 10.23
CA LYS A 219 -7.51 -6.42 9.11
C LYS A 219 -6.86 -6.63 7.75
N VAL A 220 -5.56 -6.39 7.60
CA VAL A 220 -4.82 -6.73 6.38
C VAL A 220 -4.89 -8.24 6.13
N LYS A 221 -4.65 -9.04 7.17
CA LYS A 221 -4.75 -10.49 7.10
C LYS A 221 -6.17 -10.93 6.69
N GLU A 222 -7.21 -10.41 7.34
CA GLU A 222 -8.62 -10.68 7.04
C GLU A 222 -8.93 -10.34 5.58
N TYR A 223 -8.56 -9.14 5.12
CA TYR A 223 -8.79 -8.70 3.74
C TYR A 223 -8.15 -9.64 2.70
N ILE A 224 -6.92 -10.12 2.97
CA ILE A 224 -6.22 -11.02 2.06
C ILE A 224 -6.90 -12.41 2.04
N VAL A 225 -7.31 -12.92 3.21
CA VAL A 225 -8.04 -14.20 3.33
C VAL A 225 -9.35 -14.12 2.56
N ASP A 226 -10.12 -13.05 2.75
CA ASP A 226 -11.40 -12.84 2.07
C ASP A 226 -11.24 -12.74 0.55
N TYR A 227 -10.22 -12.01 0.09
CA TYR A 227 -9.93 -11.90 -1.33
C TYR A 227 -9.60 -13.27 -1.95
N ARG A 228 -8.71 -14.05 -1.31
CA ARG A 228 -8.34 -15.39 -1.78
C ARG A 228 -9.53 -16.35 -1.78
N SER A 229 -10.30 -16.35 -0.70
CA SER A 229 -11.48 -17.20 -0.59
C SER A 229 -12.53 -16.85 -1.64
N ALA A 230 -12.78 -15.57 -1.87
CA ALA A 230 -13.72 -15.11 -2.91
C ALA A 230 -13.23 -15.53 -4.30
N LYS A 231 -11.93 -15.38 -4.58
CA LYS A 231 -11.34 -15.80 -5.85
C LYS A 231 -11.44 -17.32 -6.06
N ALA A 232 -11.05 -18.12 -5.05
CA ALA A 232 -11.13 -19.58 -5.12
C ALA A 232 -12.57 -20.08 -5.38
N ARG A 233 -13.57 -19.45 -4.74
CA ARG A 233 -14.98 -19.74 -5.01
C ARG A 233 -15.41 -19.41 -6.44
N ASN A 234 -14.97 -18.26 -6.97
CA ASN A 234 -15.26 -17.87 -8.35
C ASN A 234 -14.60 -18.82 -9.35
N ASP A 235 -13.34 -19.22 -9.10
CA ASP A 235 -12.61 -20.19 -9.93
C ASP A 235 -13.31 -21.56 -9.91
N LEU A 236 -13.85 -21.98 -8.74
CA LEU A 236 -14.66 -23.19 -8.62
C LEU A 236 -15.91 -23.11 -9.47
N LEU A 237 -16.71 -22.04 -9.33
CA LEU A 237 -17.93 -21.84 -10.12
C LEU A 237 -17.67 -21.86 -11.63
N TYR A 238 -16.55 -21.26 -12.04
CA TYR A 238 -16.13 -21.28 -13.45
C TYR A 238 -15.75 -22.68 -13.91
N SER A 239 -15.00 -23.42 -13.10
CA SER A 239 -14.59 -24.81 -13.38
C SER A 239 -15.80 -25.75 -13.43
N GLU A 240 -16.79 -25.58 -12.57
CA GLU A 240 -18.05 -26.34 -12.60
C GLU A 240 -18.81 -26.11 -13.91
N LYS A 241 -18.91 -24.85 -14.33
CA LYS A 241 -19.58 -24.50 -15.60
C LYS A 241 -18.87 -25.13 -16.81
N LEU A 242 -17.54 -25.06 -16.87
CA LEU A 242 -16.76 -25.68 -17.95
C LEU A 242 -16.90 -27.19 -17.96
N TYR A 243 -16.85 -27.82 -16.78
CA TYR A 243 -17.04 -29.28 -16.67
C TYR A 243 -18.39 -29.72 -17.24
N GLU A 244 -19.49 -29.08 -16.86
CA GLU A 244 -20.82 -29.42 -17.39
C GLU A 244 -20.92 -29.14 -18.91
N GLU A 245 -20.34 -28.06 -19.42
CA GLU A 245 -20.33 -27.76 -20.84
C GLU A 245 -19.59 -28.86 -21.66
N PHE A 246 -18.38 -29.25 -21.24
CA PHE A 246 -17.60 -30.25 -21.94
C PHE A 246 -18.15 -31.67 -21.74
N LYS A 247 -18.81 -31.97 -20.64
CA LYS A 247 -19.54 -33.20 -20.42
C LYS A 247 -20.68 -33.36 -21.43
N VAL A 248 -21.46 -32.31 -21.69
CA VAL A 248 -22.52 -32.32 -22.70
C VAL A 248 -21.92 -32.55 -24.09
N LYS A 249 -20.84 -31.83 -24.44
CA LYS A 249 -20.14 -32.00 -25.73
C LYS A 249 -19.65 -33.44 -25.93
N TYR A 250 -19.08 -34.05 -24.90
CA TYR A 250 -18.65 -35.46 -24.96
C TYR A 250 -19.84 -36.41 -25.17
N ILE A 251 -20.93 -36.24 -24.44
CA ILE A 251 -22.14 -37.07 -24.57
C ILE A 251 -22.72 -36.94 -25.99
N ASP A 252 -22.78 -35.73 -26.53
CA ASP A 252 -23.28 -35.49 -27.88
C ASP A 252 -22.37 -36.15 -28.93
N ALA A 253 -21.05 -36.01 -28.84
CA ALA A 253 -20.08 -36.64 -29.72
C ALA A 253 -20.18 -38.19 -29.66
N GLN A 254 -20.31 -38.74 -28.43
CA GLN A 254 -20.51 -40.17 -28.19
C GLN A 254 -21.78 -40.67 -28.86
N LYS A 255 -22.89 -39.92 -28.74
CA LYS A 255 -24.17 -40.27 -29.37
C LYS A 255 -24.06 -40.26 -30.89
N VAL A 256 -23.46 -39.23 -31.49
CA VAL A 256 -23.27 -39.13 -32.96
C VAL A 256 -22.43 -40.28 -33.46
N TYR A 257 -21.33 -40.64 -32.79
CA TYR A 257 -20.51 -41.80 -33.13
C TYR A 257 -21.31 -43.10 -33.05
N ALA A 258 -22.04 -43.33 -31.93
CA ALA A 258 -22.81 -44.55 -31.72
C ALA A 258 -23.95 -44.71 -32.77
N ASP A 259 -24.69 -43.63 -33.03
CA ASP A 259 -25.76 -43.63 -34.02
C ASP A 259 -25.22 -43.94 -35.40
N TYR A 260 -24.10 -43.33 -35.79
CA TYR A 260 -23.47 -43.60 -37.10
C TYR A 260 -22.94 -45.03 -37.19
N ALA A 261 -22.29 -45.57 -36.18
CA ALA A 261 -21.82 -46.94 -36.09
C ALA A 261 -22.98 -47.99 -36.23
N ASN A 262 -24.09 -47.72 -35.53
CA ASN A 262 -25.28 -48.60 -35.55
C ASN A 262 -25.95 -48.64 -36.92
N LEU A 263 -26.05 -47.49 -37.61
CA LEU A 263 -26.69 -47.38 -38.93
C LEU A 263 -25.89 -48.09 -40.04
N HIS A 264 -24.57 -48.29 -39.84
CA HIS A 264 -23.67 -48.78 -40.89
C HIS A 264 -22.94 -50.09 -40.53
N GLN A 265 -23.48 -50.90 -39.60
CA GLN A 265 -22.86 -52.15 -39.10
C GLN A 265 -22.46 -53.16 -40.16
N ASN A 266 -23.14 -53.20 -41.35
CA ASN A 266 -22.90 -54.16 -42.41
C ASN A 266 -22.32 -53.55 -43.70
N VAL A 267 -21.81 -52.34 -43.65
CA VAL A 267 -21.35 -51.62 -44.85
C VAL A 267 -19.82 -51.67 -44.96
N ILE A 268 -19.30 -52.49 -45.92
CA ILE A 268 -17.85 -52.62 -46.19
C ILE A 268 -17.40 -51.57 -47.22
N ASN A 269 -17.65 -50.30 -46.95
CA ASN A 269 -17.22 -49.25 -47.90
C ASN A 269 -16.21 -48.35 -47.20
N LYS A 270 -15.03 -48.13 -47.80
CA LYS A 270 -13.96 -47.31 -47.28
C LYS A 270 -14.40 -45.89 -46.86
N LYS A 271 -15.35 -45.29 -47.55
CA LYS A 271 -15.89 -43.99 -47.27
C LYS A 271 -16.57 -43.93 -45.86
N TYR A 272 -17.30 -45.00 -45.53
CA TYR A 272 -17.96 -45.11 -44.21
C TYR A 272 -16.95 -45.34 -43.08
N GLN A 273 -15.88 -46.10 -43.34
CA GLN A 273 -14.82 -46.30 -42.36
C GLN A 273 -14.08 -45.01 -42.05
N VAL A 274 -13.75 -44.20 -43.06
CA VAL A 274 -13.10 -42.90 -42.87
C VAL A 274 -13.97 -41.94 -42.01
N GLU A 275 -15.28 -41.95 -42.24
CA GLU A 275 -16.19 -41.10 -41.46
C GLU A 275 -16.38 -41.63 -40.04
N LEU A 276 -16.42 -42.94 -39.84
CA LEU A 276 -16.45 -43.57 -38.53
C LEU A 276 -15.19 -43.23 -37.73
N ASP A 277 -14.01 -43.30 -38.34
CA ASP A 277 -12.74 -42.95 -37.73
C ASP A 277 -12.70 -41.46 -37.38
N ARG A 278 -13.25 -40.57 -38.20
CA ARG A 278 -13.37 -39.15 -37.94
C ARG A 278 -14.24 -38.88 -36.68
N LEU A 279 -15.42 -39.50 -36.61
CA LEU A 279 -16.34 -39.37 -35.49
C LEU A 279 -15.74 -39.95 -34.18
N HIS A 280 -15.00 -41.05 -34.30
CA HIS A 280 -14.28 -41.64 -33.16
C HIS A 280 -13.22 -40.70 -32.65
N ASN A 281 -12.39 -40.13 -33.53
CA ASN A 281 -11.38 -39.15 -33.13
C ASN A 281 -12.00 -37.88 -32.49
N GLU A 282 -13.17 -37.43 -32.98
CA GLU A 282 -13.89 -36.30 -32.41
C GLU A 282 -14.43 -36.62 -31.01
N MET A 283 -14.96 -37.81 -30.80
CA MET A 283 -15.40 -38.31 -29.49
C MET A 283 -14.22 -38.45 -28.53
N ASP A 284 -13.09 -39.00 -28.97
CA ASP A 284 -11.87 -39.14 -28.15
C ASP A 284 -11.29 -37.77 -27.72
N LEU A 285 -11.29 -36.82 -28.66
CA LEU A 285 -10.89 -35.43 -28.34
C LEU A 285 -11.83 -34.82 -27.30
N ALA A 286 -13.15 -34.96 -27.47
CA ALA A 286 -14.14 -34.47 -26.52
C ALA A 286 -14.00 -35.14 -25.14
N PHE A 287 -13.71 -36.45 -25.10
CA PHE A 287 -13.43 -37.20 -23.87
C PHE A 287 -12.16 -36.70 -23.17
N SER A 288 -11.09 -36.46 -23.92
CA SER A 288 -9.83 -35.95 -23.38
C SER A 288 -10.04 -34.58 -22.69
N ILE A 289 -10.74 -33.66 -23.36
CA ILE A 289 -11.05 -32.33 -22.79
C ILE A 289 -11.96 -32.45 -21.58
N TYR A 290 -13.02 -33.26 -21.63
CA TYR A 290 -13.90 -33.54 -20.50
C TYR A 290 -13.14 -34.10 -19.29
N SER A 291 -12.23 -35.05 -19.51
CA SER A 291 -11.40 -35.65 -18.47
C SER A 291 -10.45 -34.61 -17.84
N GLN A 292 -9.88 -33.72 -18.63
CA GLN A 292 -9.05 -32.62 -18.14
C GLN A 292 -9.86 -31.61 -17.32
N MET A 293 -11.08 -31.28 -17.75
CA MET A 293 -11.96 -30.40 -17.00
C MET A 293 -12.41 -31.01 -15.66
N ALA A 294 -12.62 -32.32 -15.62
CA ALA A 294 -12.90 -33.06 -14.38
C ALA A 294 -11.75 -32.93 -13.37
N GLN A 295 -10.51 -33.08 -13.84
CA GLN A 295 -9.33 -32.89 -12.99
C GLN A 295 -9.21 -31.45 -12.49
N THR A 296 -9.45 -30.46 -13.39
CA THR A 296 -9.42 -29.04 -13.01
C THR A 296 -10.48 -28.71 -11.98
N LEU A 297 -11.67 -29.28 -12.09
CA LEU A 297 -12.75 -29.11 -11.11
C LEU A 297 -12.36 -29.67 -9.74
N GLU A 298 -11.79 -30.87 -9.68
CA GLU A 298 -11.34 -31.45 -8.40
C GLU A 298 -10.22 -30.62 -7.77
N MET A 299 -9.28 -30.07 -8.56
CA MET A 299 -8.27 -29.15 -8.06
C MET A 299 -8.89 -27.84 -7.52
N ALA A 300 -9.88 -27.28 -8.21
CA ALA A 300 -10.57 -26.07 -7.75
C ALA A 300 -11.36 -26.33 -6.44
N ARG A 301 -11.97 -27.51 -6.27
CA ARG A 301 -12.62 -27.93 -5.04
C ARG A 301 -11.64 -28.05 -3.88
N ALA A 302 -10.49 -28.70 -4.12
CA ALA A 302 -9.44 -28.84 -3.11
C ALA A 302 -8.94 -27.47 -2.66
N LYS A 303 -8.77 -26.53 -3.59
CA LYS A 303 -8.30 -25.17 -3.33
C LYS A 303 -9.26 -24.35 -2.46
N VAL A 304 -10.58 -24.50 -2.62
CA VAL A 304 -11.57 -23.85 -1.74
C VAL A 304 -11.52 -24.41 -0.33
N GLN A 305 -11.12 -25.68 -0.15
CA GLN A 305 -11.02 -26.34 1.15
C GLN A 305 -9.65 -26.14 1.83
N GLU A 306 -8.68 -25.60 1.10
CA GLU A 306 -7.33 -25.37 1.62
C GLU A 306 -7.32 -24.14 2.54
N ASP A 307 -7.34 -24.38 3.87
CA ASP A 307 -7.18 -23.37 4.92
C ASP A 307 -5.70 -22.98 5.05
N THR A 308 -5.12 -22.40 3.99
CA THR A 308 -3.73 -21.94 4.06
C THR A 308 -3.63 -20.63 4.82
N PRO A 309 -2.79 -20.54 5.87
CA PRO A 309 -2.49 -19.26 6.52
C PRO A 309 -1.80 -18.33 5.53
N VAL A 310 -2.43 -17.17 5.28
CA VAL A 310 -2.00 -16.22 4.24
C VAL A 310 -0.86 -15.33 4.71
N CYS A 311 -0.82 -15.06 6.01
CA CYS A 311 0.18 -14.21 6.66
C CYS A 311 0.39 -14.65 8.10
N VAL A 312 1.64 -14.69 8.53
CA VAL A 312 2.03 -14.96 9.92
C VAL A 312 2.57 -13.67 10.53
N ILE A 313 2.03 -13.29 11.69
CA ILE A 313 2.58 -12.18 12.47
C ILE A 313 3.82 -12.72 13.19
N ILE A 314 5.01 -12.25 12.79
CA ILE A 314 6.29 -12.63 13.41
C ILE A 314 6.49 -11.85 14.70
N GLU A 315 6.21 -10.54 14.66
CA GLU A 315 6.37 -9.65 15.80
C GLU A 315 5.10 -8.79 15.93
N PRO A 316 4.28 -9.04 16.99
CA PRO A 316 3.12 -8.21 17.28
C PRO A 316 3.56 -6.85 17.83
N ALA A 317 2.69 -5.84 17.66
CA ALA A 317 2.96 -4.52 18.24
C ALA A 317 2.94 -4.58 19.76
N TYR A 318 3.90 -3.91 20.36
CA TYR A 318 3.97 -3.70 21.81
C TYR A 318 3.99 -2.21 22.17
N ILE A 319 3.64 -1.92 23.43
CA ILE A 319 3.56 -0.54 23.92
C ILE A 319 4.97 0.03 24.05
N GLN A 320 5.30 1.03 23.24
CA GLN A 320 6.58 1.69 23.25
C GLN A 320 6.71 2.63 24.45
N ILE A 321 7.78 2.49 25.22
CA ILE A 321 8.07 3.35 26.39
C ILE A 321 8.62 4.70 25.94
N LYS A 322 9.42 4.72 24.86
CA LYS A 322 10.14 5.91 24.37
C LYS A 322 9.40 6.55 23.19
N ALA A 323 9.18 7.86 23.26
CA ALA A 323 8.62 8.61 22.15
C ALA A 323 9.57 8.60 20.94
N SER A 324 9.02 8.30 19.75
CA SER A 324 9.75 8.28 18.49
C SER A 324 9.94 9.67 17.88
N SER A 325 9.02 10.59 18.16
CA SER A 325 9.02 11.98 17.63
C SER A 325 8.44 12.95 18.66
N PRO A 326 8.87 14.26 18.66
CA PRO A 326 9.97 14.83 17.88
C PRO A 326 11.35 14.52 18.48
N ARG A 327 12.37 14.42 17.63
CA ARG A 327 13.78 14.32 18.07
C ARG A 327 14.28 15.72 18.43
N LYS A 328 14.00 16.15 19.67
CA LYS A 328 14.19 17.53 20.14
C LYS A 328 15.61 18.06 19.93
N VAL A 329 16.62 17.23 20.22
CA VAL A 329 18.04 17.60 20.06
C VAL A 329 18.38 17.86 18.58
N MET A 330 17.92 17.00 17.69
CA MET A 330 18.19 17.14 16.25
C MET A 330 17.49 18.38 15.67
N MET A 331 16.27 18.67 16.14
CA MET A 331 15.56 19.89 15.75
C MET A 331 16.32 21.14 16.24
N ALA A 332 16.74 21.18 17.49
CA ALA A 332 17.51 22.31 18.03
C ALA A 332 18.81 22.53 17.24
N ALA A 333 19.55 21.46 16.95
CA ALA A 333 20.77 21.52 16.14
C ALA A 333 20.52 22.08 14.73
N LEU A 334 19.42 21.65 14.09
CA LEU A 334 19.04 22.13 12.74
C LEU A 334 18.73 23.64 12.75
N TYR A 335 17.98 24.13 13.74
CA TYR A 335 17.66 25.55 13.83
C TYR A 335 18.88 26.41 14.10
N VAL A 336 19.80 25.96 14.97
CA VAL A 336 21.08 26.66 15.22
C VAL A 336 21.93 26.68 13.95
N PHE A 337 22.01 25.57 13.21
CA PHE A 337 22.72 25.50 11.94
C PHE A 337 22.18 26.50 10.91
N LEU A 338 20.85 26.53 10.73
CA LEU A 338 20.20 27.49 9.82
C LEU A 338 20.41 28.93 10.26
N ALA A 339 20.38 29.22 11.56
CA ALA A 339 20.65 30.55 12.09
C ALA A 339 22.10 30.97 11.85
N PHE A 340 23.06 30.08 12.04
CA PHE A 340 24.48 30.35 11.78
C PHE A 340 24.72 30.71 10.32
N PHE A 341 24.27 29.86 9.37
CA PHE A 341 24.44 30.12 7.95
C PHE A 341 23.64 31.34 7.48
N GLY A 342 22.42 31.51 7.93
CA GLY A 342 21.58 32.65 7.57
C GLY A 342 22.17 33.98 8.05
N THR A 343 22.67 34.04 9.28
CA THR A 343 23.31 35.26 9.80
C THR A 343 24.66 35.53 9.12
N SER A 344 25.44 34.51 8.83
CA SER A 344 26.69 34.63 8.08
C SER A 344 26.48 35.18 6.66
N ALA A 345 25.52 34.62 5.94
CA ALA A 345 25.13 35.08 4.62
C ALA A 345 24.62 36.53 4.64
N TRP A 346 23.76 36.87 5.60
CA TRP A 346 23.26 38.25 5.78
C TRP A 346 24.38 39.26 6.01
N ILE A 347 25.34 38.91 6.86
CA ILE A 347 26.51 39.80 7.15
C ILE A 347 27.34 40.04 5.89
N ILE A 348 27.58 38.97 5.10
CA ILE A 348 28.36 39.07 3.85
C ILE A 348 27.62 39.94 2.81
N ILE A 349 26.31 39.72 2.63
CA ILE A 349 25.49 40.49 1.68
C ILE A 349 25.45 41.96 2.09
N LYS A 350 25.21 42.25 3.38
CA LYS A 350 25.14 43.61 3.89
C LYS A 350 26.46 44.36 3.73
N ASP A 351 27.59 43.71 3.98
CA ASP A 351 28.92 44.36 3.82
C ASP A 351 29.26 44.63 2.36
N ARG A 352 28.73 43.80 1.41
CA ARG A 352 28.88 44.06 -0.03
C ARG A 352 27.99 45.21 -0.51
N ILE A 353 26.73 45.28 -0.04
CA ILE A 353 25.80 46.36 -0.45
C ILE A 353 26.26 47.73 0.11
N ILE A 354 26.89 47.77 1.29
CA ILE A 354 27.36 49.02 1.91
C ILE A 354 28.72 49.47 1.31
N LYS A 355 29.49 48.55 0.72
CA LYS A 355 30.78 48.90 0.07
C LYS A 355 30.65 49.21 -1.42
N ASN A 356 29.49 49.00 -2.05
CA ASN A 356 29.13 49.56 -3.35
C ASN A 356 28.32 50.85 -3.16
#